data_dd6b3086768ab8dfaf5e4e4a70b0130e
#
_entry.id   dd6b3086768ab8dfaf5e4e4a70b0130e
#
_cell.length_a   1.000
_cell.length_b   1.000
_cell.length_c   1.000
_cell.angle_alpha   90.00
_cell.angle_beta   90.00
_cell.angle_gamma   90.00
#
_symmetry.space_group_name_H-M   'P 1'
#
loop_
_entity.id
_entity.type
_entity.pdbx_description
1 polymer ?
#
loop_
_entity_poly.entity_id
_entity_poly.type
_entity_poly.pdbx_seq_one_letter_code
_entity_poly.pdbx_strand_id
1 'polypeptide(L)'
;MYKMPAEYAPHRGTLMIWPVRPGSWGKDPRAAQAAFVRVFEAITRSEELYLLAGPDHFREAQAAVARLDRVHLLCIDSDDAWARDVGPTFVKEGDSIKGISWSFNAWGGTVDGLYADWRKDDAVARAFCEAVGLPCEDAAPFVLEGGSIHTDGEGTALVTESCLLSAGRNPAMSRQEIEAELCRRLGVEKVLWLPRGIYNDETNEHVDNVCAFVGPAQVVLAWTDDLSDPQYA
;
A
#
# COMPACT_ATOMS: atom_id res chain seq x y z
N MET A 1 7.56 -3.00 21.94
CA MET A 1 6.75 -3.75 20.96
C MET A 1 6.59 -2.89 19.72
N TYR A 2 6.83 -3.45 18.55
CA TYR A 2 6.64 -2.74 17.27
C TYR A 2 5.18 -2.39 17.05
N LYS A 3 4.90 -1.17 16.57
CA LYS A 3 3.56 -0.69 16.22
C LYS A 3 3.60 -0.02 14.84
N MET A 4 2.54 -0.19 14.06
CA MET A 4 2.33 0.55 12.83
C MET A 4 1.93 2.00 13.19
N PRO A 5 2.69 3.02 12.75
CA PRO A 5 2.30 4.41 12.99
C PRO A 5 1.08 4.80 12.17
N ALA A 6 0.36 5.83 12.61
CA ALA A 6 -0.73 6.40 11.84
C ALA A 6 -0.21 7.08 10.55
N GLU A 7 -1.07 7.16 9.53
CA GLU A 7 -0.75 7.82 8.25
C GLU A 7 -0.43 9.32 8.44
N TYR A 8 -1.06 9.97 9.41
CA TYR A 8 -0.83 11.39 9.76
C TYR A 8 0.40 11.61 10.67
N ALA A 9 1.13 10.55 11.06
CA ALA A 9 2.38 10.70 11.82
C ALA A 9 3.47 11.34 10.95
N PRO A 10 4.46 12.03 11.54
CA PRO A 10 5.56 12.62 10.76
C PRO A 10 6.27 11.59 9.90
N HIS A 11 6.39 11.90 8.60
CA HIS A 11 7.06 11.06 7.62
C HIS A 11 8.56 11.40 7.53
N ARG A 12 9.37 10.40 7.32
CA ARG A 12 10.79 10.55 6.96
C ARG A 12 10.97 10.66 5.45
N GLY A 13 10.11 9.99 4.70
CA GLY A 13 10.11 9.96 3.25
C GLY A 13 8.95 9.17 2.69
N THR A 14 8.75 9.28 1.40
CA THR A 14 7.68 8.63 0.63
C THR A 14 8.27 7.67 -0.39
N LEU A 15 7.71 6.46 -0.46
CA LEU A 15 8.01 5.46 -1.48
C LEU A 15 7.06 5.65 -2.66
N MET A 16 7.62 5.74 -3.87
CA MET A 16 6.86 5.80 -5.13
C MET A 16 7.47 4.84 -6.16
N ILE A 17 6.67 4.44 -7.13
CA ILE A 17 7.12 3.58 -8.25
C ILE A 17 6.89 4.33 -9.56
N TRP A 18 7.83 4.21 -10.51
CA TRP A 18 7.73 4.84 -11.82
C TRP A 18 6.62 4.17 -12.65
N PRO A 19 5.61 4.92 -13.15
CA PRO A 19 4.46 4.32 -13.82
C PRO A 19 4.78 3.91 -15.25
N VAL A 20 4.61 2.62 -15.57
CA VAL A 20 4.94 2.05 -16.88
C VAL A 20 3.89 1.09 -17.43
N ARG A 21 3.03 0.48 -16.58
CA ARG A 21 2.09 -0.57 -16.99
C ARG A 21 1.02 -0.06 -17.95
N PRO A 22 0.90 -0.63 -19.19
CA PRO A 22 -0.12 -0.18 -20.14
C PRO A 22 -1.56 -0.39 -19.67
N GLY A 23 -1.82 -1.42 -18.86
CA GLY A 23 -3.16 -1.70 -18.33
C GLY A 23 -3.66 -0.61 -17.39
N SER A 24 -2.76 -0.02 -16.59
CA SER A 24 -3.09 1.01 -15.60
C SER A 24 -2.89 2.43 -16.15
N TRP A 25 -1.86 2.66 -16.96
CA TRP A 25 -1.42 4.01 -17.37
C TRP A 25 -1.60 4.28 -18.86
N GLY A 26 -2.28 3.37 -19.58
CA GLY A 26 -2.47 3.45 -21.03
C GLY A 26 -1.25 3.02 -21.83
N LYS A 27 -1.41 2.88 -23.14
CA LYS A 27 -0.33 2.46 -24.06
C LYS A 27 0.86 3.45 -24.09
N ASP A 28 0.62 4.70 -23.75
CA ASP A 28 1.61 5.76 -23.63
C ASP A 28 1.55 6.34 -22.22
N PRO A 29 2.46 5.95 -21.31
CA PRO A 29 2.42 6.36 -19.92
C PRO A 29 2.91 7.79 -19.68
N ARG A 30 3.37 8.53 -20.71
CA ARG A 30 3.99 9.86 -20.54
C ARG A 30 3.13 10.87 -19.82
N ALA A 31 1.81 10.82 -19.99
CA ALA A 31 0.89 11.71 -19.27
C ALA A 31 0.88 11.40 -17.76
N ALA A 32 0.84 10.12 -17.39
CA ALA A 32 0.94 9.67 -16.01
C ALA A 32 2.31 10.03 -15.42
N GLN A 33 3.39 9.73 -16.13
CA GLN A 33 4.75 10.07 -15.73
C GLN A 33 4.91 11.57 -15.45
N ALA A 34 4.38 12.43 -16.33
CA ALA A 34 4.40 13.87 -16.11
C ALA A 34 3.58 14.30 -14.88
N ALA A 35 2.48 13.61 -14.56
CA ALA A 35 1.71 13.84 -13.34
C ALA A 35 2.49 13.39 -12.10
N PHE A 36 3.13 12.23 -12.15
CA PHE A 36 3.98 11.72 -11.07
C PHE A 36 5.16 12.66 -10.78
N VAL A 37 5.82 13.20 -11.80
CA VAL A 37 6.91 14.19 -11.59
C VAL A 37 6.42 15.40 -10.79
N ARG A 38 5.21 15.91 -11.05
CA ARG A 38 4.65 17.00 -10.23
C ARG A 38 4.41 16.60 -8.78
N VAL A 39 4.02 15.34 -8.55
CA VAL A 39 3.90 14.78 -7.19
C VAL A 39 5.27 14.68 -6.54
N PHE A 40 6.29 14.20 -7.26
CA PHE A 40 7.67 14.13 -6.77
C PHE A 40 8.21 15.52 -6.39
N GLU A 41 7.96 16.53 -7.22
CA GLU A 41 8.31 17.92 -6.92
C GLU A 41 7.64 18.43 -5.63
N ALA A 42 6.42 18.00 -5.34
CA ALA A 42 5.73 18.38 -4.11
C ALA A 42 6.31 17.66 -2.88
N ILE A 43 6.51 16.33 -2.96
CA ILE A 43 7.09 15.51 -1.90
C ILE A 43 8.47 16.04 -1.50
N THR A 44 9.34 16.25 -2.47
CA THR A 44 10.75 16.61 -2.21
C THR A 44 10.95 18.01 -1.62
N ARG A 45 9.88 18.82 -1.47
CA ARG A 45 9.93 20.07 -0.72
C ARG A 45 10.10 19.85 0.79
N SER A 46 9.58 18.75 1.32
CA SER A 46 9.49 18.49 2.77
C SER A 46 10.14 17.20 3.22
N GLU A 47 10.24 16.17 2.37
CA GLU A 47 10.70 14.84 2.75
C GLU A 47 11.52 14.15 1.66
N GLU A 48 12.14 13.01 2.00
CA GLU A 48 12.89 12.19 1.04
C GLU A 48 11.92 11.43 0.13
N LEU A 49 12.25 11.34 -1.15
CA LEU A 49 11.54 10.49 -2.12
C LEU A 49 12.38 9.26 -2.44
N TYR A 50 11.84 8.09 -2.19
CA TYR A 50 12.38 6.82 -2.65
C TYR A 50 11.62 6.40 -3.90
N LEU A 51 12.24 6.56 -5.07
CA LEU A 51 11.62 6.24 -6.36
C LEU A 51 12.17 4.90 -6.87
N LEU A 52 11.27 3.95 -7.12
CA LEU A 52 11.60 2.66 -7.72
C LEU A 52 11.39 2.71 -9.24
N ALA A 53 12.32 2.16 -9.98
CA ALA A 53 12.20 1.95 -11.42
C ALA A 53 12.92 0.68 -11.82
N GLY A 54 12.27 -0.15 -12.61
CA GLY A 54 12.88 -1.35 -13.18
C GLY A 54 14.03 -1.02 -14.14
N PRO A 55 14.92 -2.00 -14.45
CA PRO A 55 16.10 -1.79 -15.29
C PRO A 55 15.81 -1.13 -16.63
N ASP A 56 14.70 -1.51 -17.27
CA ASP A 56 14.33 -1.03 -18.61
C ASP A 56 13.92 0.46 -18.60
N HIS A 57 13.44 0.97 -17.47
CA HIS A 57 12.94 2.34 -17.31
C HIS A 57 13.80 3.22 -16.38
N PHE A 58 14.88 2.67 -15.82
CA PHE A 58 15.71 3.35 -14.84
C PHE A 58 16.30 4.67 -15.37
N ARG A 59 16.80 4.67 -16.59
CA ARG A 59 17.39 5.87 -17.20
C ARG A 59 16.35 6.95 -17.49
N GLU A 60 15.16 6.55 -17.88
CA GLU A 60 14.03 7.46 -18.10
C GLU A 60 13.62 8.12 -16.78
N ALA A 61 13.39 7.34 -15.72
CA ALA A 61 13.07 7.85 -14.39
C ALA A 61 14.18 8.77 -13.86
N GLN A 62 15.47 8.38 -14.02
CA GLN A 62 16.62 9.19 -13.63
C GLN A 62 16.62 10.56 -14.31
N ALA A 63 16.36 10.60 -15.62
CA ALA A 63 16.30 11.85 -16.36
C ALA A 63 15.15 12.73 -15.92
N ALA A 64 13.99 12.14 -15.59
CA ALA A 64 12.80 12.85 -15.16
C ALA A 64 13.00 13.55 -13.80
N VAL A 65 13.76 12.96 -12.89
CA VAL A 65 14.00 13.50 -11.54
C VAL A 65 15.36 14.21 -11.38
N ALA A 66 16.13 14.35 -12.45
CA ALA A 66 17.51 14.85 -12.40
C ALA A 66 17.69 16.26 -11.79
N ARG A 67 16.61 17.03 -11.69
CA ARG A 67 16.59 18.40 -11.13
C ARG A 67 16.03 18.46 -9.71
N LEU A 68 15.60 17.32 -9.16
CA LEU A 68 15.01 17.26 -7.83
C LEU A 68 16.06 16.87 -6.81
N ASP A 69 16.07 17.57 -5.70
CA ASP A 69 16.85 17.16 -4.52
C ASP A 69 16.07 16.12 -3.71
N ARG A 70 16.73 15.43 -2.77
CA ARG A 70 16.14 14.42 -1.87
C ARG A 70 15.52 13.22 -2.57
N VAL A 71 16.03 12.84 -3.74
CA VAL A 71 15.54 11.66 -4.48
C VAL A 71 16.56 10.52 -4.36
N HIS A 72 16.09 9.39 -3.88
CA HIS A 72 16.79 8.11 -3.87
C HIS A 72 16.20 7.23 -4.95
N LEU A 73 16.82 7.20 -6.12
CA LEU A 73 16.38 6.34 -7.22
C LEU A 73 16.97 4.94 -7.04
N LEU A 74 16.11 3.93 -6.89
CA LEU A 74 16.47 2.54 -6.66
C LEU A 74 16.09 1.70 -7.88
N CYS A 75 17.02 0.83 -8.31
CA CYS A 75 16.77 -0.09 -9.41
C CYS A 75 16.05 -1.34 -8.87
N ILE A 76 14.73 -1.24 -8.73
CA ILE A 76 13.84 -2.30 -8.28
C ILE A 76 12.72 -2.44 -9.29
N ASP A 77 12.55 -3.67 -9.81
CA ASP A 77 11.53 -3.97 -10.81
C ASP A 77 10.16 -4.16 -10.14
N SER A 78 9.10 -3.82 -10.84
CA SER A 78 7.71 -3.98 -10.44
C SER A 78 6.83 -4.21 -11.66
N ASP A 79 5.63 -4.74 -11.45
CA ASP A 79 4.65 -4.92 -12.52
C ASP A 79 3.75 -3.70 -12.65
N ASP A 80 3.50 -2.96 -11.54
CA ASP A 80 2.71 -1.72 -11.55
C ASP A 80 3.22 -0.70 -10.51
N ALA A 81 2.64 0.51 -10.49
CA ALA A 81 3.13 1.64 -9.69
C ALA A 81 2.35 1.86 -8.38
N TRP A 82 1.70 0.83 -7.86
CA TRP A 82 0.89 0.90 -6.64
C TRP A 82 1.71 0.66 -5.38
N ALA A 83 2.60 1.61 -5.06
CA ALA A 83 3.56 1.51 -3.96
C ALA A 83 2.90 1.29 -2.58
N ARG A 84 1.67 1.77 -2.37
CA ARG A 84 0.89 1.53 -1.15
C ARG A 84 0.68 0.03 -0.91
N ASP A 85 0.39 -0.72 -1.97
CA ASP A 85 -0.03 -2.12 -1.87
C ASP A 85 1.14 -3.10 -1.92
N VAL A 86 2.15 -2.80 -2.74
CA VAL A 86 3.29 -3.70 -2.95
C VAL A 86 4.52 -3.34 -2.09
N GLY A 87 4.54 -2.13 -1.53
CA GLY A 87 5.62 -1.69 -0.63
C GLY A 87 5.54 -2.32 0.76
N PRO A 88 6.61 -2.23 1.56
CA PRO A 88 6.59 -2.77 2.91
C PRO A 88 5.64 -1.97 3.81
N THR A 89 4.87 -2.66 4.65
CA THR A 89 4.21 -2.02 5.78
C THR A 89 5.24 -1.76 6.87
N PHE A 90 5.44 -0.51 7.24
CA PHE A 90 6.42 -0.15 8.26
C PHE A 90 5.83 -0.20 9.67
N VAL A 91 6.58 -0.80 10.58
CA VAL A 91 6.32 -0.78 12.02
C VAL A 91 7.55 -0.27 12.76
N LYS A 92 7.34 0.42 13.88
CA LYS A 92 8.43 1.02 14.66
C LYS A 92 8.31 0.71 16.16
N GLU A 93 9.49 0.68 16.82
CA GLU A 93 9.63 0.61 18.28
C GLU A 93 10.74 1.58 18.68
N GLY A 94 10.39 2.70 19.31
CA GLY A 94 11.32 3.82 19.48
C GLY A 94 11.86 4.29 18.13
N ASP A 95 13.18 4.29 17.97
CA ASP A 95 13.86 4.69 16.73
C ASP A 95 14.08 3.52 15.75
N SER A 96 13.81 2.29 16.20
CA SER A 96 13.94 1.11 15.34
C SER A 96 12.75 0.99 14.40
N ILE A 97 13.03 0.79 13.09
CA ILE A 97 12.03 0.59 12.04
C ILE A 97 12.30 -0.75 11.37
N LYS A 98 11.26 -1.49 11.07
CA LYS A 98 11.32 -2.66 10.17
C LYS A 98 10.16 -2.61 9.17
N GLY A 99 10.37 -3.20 8.00
CA GLY A 99 9.32 -3.47 7.04
C GLY A 99 8.68 -4.84 7.28
N ILE A 100 7.42 -4.97 6.90
CA ILE A 100 6.72 -6.25 6.78
C ILE A 100 6.45 -6.46 5.29
N SER A 101 6.92 -7.58 4.75
CA SER A 101 6.64 -8.03 3.39
C SER A 101 5.48 -9.02 3.44
N TRP A 102 4.30 -8.59 3.05
CA TRP A 102 3.14 -9.44 2.85
C TRP A 102 3.27 -10.24 1.55
N SER A 103 2.52 -11.32 1.39
CA SER A 103 2.31 -11.90 0.07
C SER A 103 1.37 -11.00 -0.72
N PHE A 104 1.78 -10.63 -1.93
CA PHE A 104 0.96 -9.88 -2.88
C PHE A 104 0.54 -10.78 -4.04
N ASN A 105 -0.72 -10.67 -4.48
CA ASN A 105 -1.27 -11.54 -5.51
C ASN A 105 -2.15 -10.80 -6.54
N ALA A 106 -1.80 -9.56 -6.85
CA ALA A 106 -2.55 -8.71 -7.78
C ALA A 106 -4.03 -8.51 -7.38
N TRP A 107 -4.30 -8.34 -6.07
CA TRP A 107 -5.61 -8.06 -5.47
C TRP A 107 -6.65 -9.18 -5.61
N GLY A 108 -6.24 -10.43 -5.79
CA GLY A 108 -7.22 -11.53 -5.84
C GLY A 108 -6.68 -12.83 -6.43
N GLY A 109 -5.42 -12.85 -6.84
CA GLY A 109 -4.75 -14.04 -7.32
C GLY A 109 -5.42 -14.65 -8.54
N THR A 110 -5.73 -15.94 -8.46
CA THR A 110 -6.41 -16.67 -9.54
C THR A 110 -7.94 -16.55 -9.49
N VAL A 111 -8.49 -15.90 -8.47
CA VAL A 111 -9.96 -15.76 -8.29
C VAL A 111 -10.45 -14.55 -9.08
N ASP A 112 -9.90 -13.37 -8.76
CA ASP A 112 -10.31 -12.08 -9.31
C ASP A 112 -9.14 -11.09 -9.45
N GLY A 113 -7.90 -11.57 -9.43
CA GLY A 113 -6.70 -10.76 -9.61
C GLY A 113 -6.66 -10.01 -10.93
N LEU A 114 -6.16 -8.76 -10.90
CA LEU A 114 -6.15 -7.89 -12.06
C LEU A 114 -5.14 -8.29 -13.14
N TYR A 115 -4.14 -9.11 -12.79
CA TYR A 115 -3.15 -9.66 -13.72
C TYR A 115 -2.57 -10.99 -13.23
N ALA A 116 -2.13 -11.81 -14.18
CA ALA A 116 -1.75 -13.20 -13.92
C ALA A 116 -0.31 -13.40 -13.40
N ASP A 117 0.59 -12.46 -13.65
CA ASP A 117 1.97 -12.51 -13.14
C ASP A 117 2.24 -11.28 -12.28
N TRP A 118 2.43 -11.49 -10.99
CA TRP A 118 2.66 -10.47 -9.97
C TRP A 118 3.97 -10.66 -9.20
N ARG A 119 4.87 -11.52 -9.72
CA ARG A 119 6.09 -11.91 -8.99
C ARG A 119 7.03 -10.73 -8.74
N LYS A 120 7.05 -9.74 -9.61
CA LYS A 120 7.86 -8.54 -9.41
C LYS A 120 7.28 -7.69 -8.27
N ASP A 121 5.99 -7.47 -8.29
CA ASP A 121 5.29 -6.71 -7.25
C ASP A 121 5.38 -7.39 -5.88
N ASP A 122 5.21 -8.72 -5.80
CA ASP A 122 5.38 -9.50 -4.57
C ASP A 122 6.79 -9.41 -3.98
N ALA A 123 7.79 -9.11 -4.81
CA ALA A 123 9.18 -8.94 -4.37
C ALA A 123 9.54 -7.52 -3.90
N VAL A 124 8.74 -6.50 -4.22
CA VAL A 124 9.07 -5.07 -4.01
C VAL A 124 9.39 -4.78 -2.55
N ALA A 125 8.54 -5.20 -1.61
CA ALA A 125 8.71 -4.88 -0.20
C ALA A 125 10.05 -5.36 0.35
N ARG A 126 10.42 -6.58 0.05
CA ARG A 126 11.71 -7.18 0.47
C ARG A 126 12.89 -6.49 -0.21
N ALA A 127 12.81 -6.30 -1.52
CA ALA A 127 13.87 -5.64 -2.30
C ALA A 127 14.11 -4.20 -1.83
N PHE A 128 13.04 -3.47 -1.50
CA PHE A 128 13.15 -2.13 -0.94
C PHE A 128 13.88 -2.13 0.42
N CYS A 129 13.43 -2.97 1.36
CA CYS A 129 14.06 -3.06 2.68
C CYS A 129 15.55 -3.39 2.58
N GLU A 130 15.91 -4.34 1.71
CA GLU A 130 17.32 -4.70 1.44
C GLU A 130 18.10 -3.49 0.89
N ALA A 131 17.56 -2.80 -0.10
CA ALA A 131 18.23 -1.67 -0.75
C ALA A 131 18.50 -0.50 0.21
N VAL A 132 17.62 -0.29 1.21
CA VAL A 132 17.78 0.80 2.19
C VAL A 132 18.35 0.32 3.53
N GLY A 133 18.73 -0.95 3.64
CA GLY A 133 19.35 -1.52 4.84
C GLY A 133 18.43 -1.64 6.05
N LEU A 134 17.12 -1.83 5.84
CA LEU A 134 16.14 -2.04 6.89
C LEU A 134 15.85 -3.54 7.10
N PRO A 135 15.64 -3.98 8.36
CA PRO A 135 15.12 -5.31 8.62
C PRO A 135 13.76 -5.50 7.94
N CYS A 136 13.53 -6.69 7.37
CA CYS A 136 12.26 -7.05 6.74
C CYS A 136 11.73 -8.35 7.35
N GLU A 137 10.50 -8.32 7.86
CA GLU A 137 9.79 -9.50 8.31
C GLU A 137 9.03 -10.10 7.13
N ASP A 138 9.29 -11.37 6.83
CA ASP A 138 8.50 -12.12 5.84
C ASP A 138 7.18 -12.57 6.47
N ALA A 139 6.08 -12.13 5.89
CA ALA A 139 4.74 -12.47 6.35
C ALA A 139 4.07 -13.57 5.52
N ALA A 140 4.76 -14.11 4.49
CA ALA A 140 4.19 -15.18 3.69
C ALA A 140 3.77 -16.39 4.55
N PRO A 141 2.67 -17.06 4.20
CA PRO A 141 1.85 -16.89 3.01
C PRO A 141 0.66 -15.92 3.20
N PHE A 142 0.65 -15.05 4.22
CA PHE A 142 -0.47 -14.15 4.49
C PHE A 142 -0.57 -13.06 3.42
N VAL A 143 -1.66 -13.08 2.65
CA VAL A 143 -1.92 -12.10 1.58
C VAL A 143 -2.53 -10.84 2.18
N LEU A 144 -1.89 -9.71 1.96
CA LEU A 144 -2.36 -8.39 2.39
C LEU A 144 -1.75 -7.29 1.52
N GLU A 145 -2.50 -6.25 1.28
CA GLU A 145 -2.05 -5.02 0.67
C GLU A 145 -2.09 -3.85 1.68
N GLY A 146 -1.20 -2.87 1.52
CA GLY A 146 -1.15 -1.71 2.41
C GLY A 146 -2.44 -0.88 2.41
N GLY A 147 -3.15 -0.83 1.28
CA GLY A 147 -4.44 -0.14 1.16
C GLY A 147 -5.60 -0.85 1.85
N SER A 148 -5.47 -2.15 2.14
CA SER A 148 -6.49 -2.93 2.85
C SER A 148 -6.52 -2.70 4.36
N ILE A 149 -5.55 -1.94 4.91
CA ILE A 149 -5.43 -1.62 6.34
C ILE A 149 -5.24 -0.13 6.56
N HIS A 150 -5.79 0.38 7.64
CA HIS A 150 -5.54 1.74 8.13
C HIS A 150 -5.44 1.74 9.66
N THR A 151 -4.51 2.49 10.26
CA THR A 151 -4.31 2.51 11.72
C THR A 151 -4.29 3.92 12.28
N ASP A 152 -4.75 4.07 13.53
CA ASP A 152 -4.64 5.32 14.29
C ASP A 152 -3.27 5.51 14.97
N GLY A 153 -2.38 4.51 14.91
CA GLY A 153 -1.09 4.52 15.59
C GLY A 153 -1.17 4.27 17.12
N GLU A 154 -2.37 4.22 17.68
CA GLU A 154 -2.62 4.05 19.12
C GLU A 154 -3.20 2.67 19.48
N GLY A 155 -3.25 1.77 18.51
CA GLY A 155 -3.64 0.37 18.72
C GLY A 155 -4.93 -0.05 18.05
N THR A 156 -5.53 0.80 17.20
CA THR A 156 -6.73 0.45 16.41
C THR A 156 -6.40 0.36 14.93
N ALA A 157 -6.84 -0.70 14.28
CA ALA A 157 -6.83 -0.84 12.82
C ALA A 157 -8.25 -0.89 12.25
N LEU A 158 -8.41 -0.36 11.03
CA LEU A 158 -9.59 -0.46 10.19
C LEU A 158 -9.30 -1.39 9.02
N VAL A 159 -10.26 -2.22 8.68
CA VAL A 159 -10.25 -3.13 7.52
C VAL A 159 -11.67 -3.29 6.98
N THR A 160 -11.82 -3.88 5.79
CA THR A 160 -13.14 -4.27 5.24
C THR A 160 -13.30 -5.78 5.22
N GLU A 161 -14.53 -6.26 5.43
CA GLU A 161 -14.87 -7.68 5.32
C GLU A 161 -14.79 -8.15 3.86
N SER A 162 -15.31 -7.35 2.94
CA SER A 162 -15.27 -7.61 1.51
C SER A 162 -13.85 -7.88 0.99
N CYS A 163 -12.83 -7.17 1.49
CA CYS A 163 -11.44 -7.38 1.12
C CYS A 163 -10.83 -8.59 1.84
N LEU A 164 -10.67 -8.52 3.16
CA LEU A 164 -9.85 -9.50 3.89
C LEU A 164 -10.46 -10.89 3.99
N LEU A 165 -11.80 -11.00 3.90
CA LEU A 165 -12.51 -12.28 3.90
C LEU A 165 -12.82 -12.79 2.49
N SER A 166 -12.34 -12.10 1.43
CA SER A 166 -12.54 -12.55 0.05
C SER A 166 -11.80 -13.87 -0.22
N ALA A 167 -12.34 -14.64 -1.15
CA ALA A 167 -11.72 -15.89 -1.60
C ALA A 167 -10.34 -15.66 -2.27
N GLY A 168 -10.08 -14.43 -2.73
CA GLY A 168 -8.82 -14.04 -3.37
C GLY A 168 -7.71 -13.64 -2.39
N ARG A 169 -7.94 -13.70 -1.07
CA ARG A 169 -6.93 -13.33 -0.05
C ARG A 169 -6.50 -14.55 0.77
N ASN A 170 -7.14 -14.77 1.91
CA ASN A 170 -6.77 -15.81 2.88
C ASN A 170 -7.94 -16.78 3.16
N PRO A 171 -8.48 -17.50 2.16
CA PRO A 171 -9.72 -18.28 2.30
C PRO A 171 -9.64 -19.43 3.29
N ALA A 172 -8.44 -19.86 3.68
CA ALA A 172 -8.24 -20.91 4.68
C ALA A 172 -8.26 -20.37 6.13
N MET A 173 -8.32 -19.04 6.32
CA MET A 173 -8.26 -18.40 7.64
C MET A 173 -9.64 -17.87 8.04
N SER A 174 -9.97 -18.06 9.31
CA SER A 174 -11.11 -17.42 9.94
C SER A 174 -10.83 -15.93 10.21
N ARG A 175 -11.89 -15.15 10.42
CA ARG A 175 -11.78 -13.75 10.85
C ARG A 175 -10.89 -13.58 12.08
N GLN A 176 -11.03 -14.46 13.08
CA GLN A 176 -10.24 -14.40 14.31
C GLN A 176 -8.74 -14.64 14.04
N GLU A 177 -8.40 -15.56 13.12
CA GLU A 177 -7.02 -15.82 12.76
C GLU A 177 -6.42 -14.63 11.99
N ILE A 178 -7.17 -13.99 11.12
CA ILE A 178 -6.75 -12.76 10.43
C ILE A 178 -6.52 -11.64 11.44
N GLU A 179 -7.46 -11.42 12.38
CA GLU A 179 -7.29 -10.43 13.46
C GLU A 179 -6.04 -10.68 14.28
N ALA A 180 -5.78 -11.94 14.65
CA ALA A 180 -4.60 -12.32 15.43
C ALA A 180 -3.30 -12.01 14.69
N GLU A 181 -3.24 -12.26 13.36
CA GLU A 181 -2.08 -11.92 12.53
C GLU A 181 -1.88 -10.39 12.43
N LEU A 182 -2.96 -9.63 12.23
CA LEU A 182 -2.88 -8.16 12.20
C LEU A 182 -2.42 -7.61 13.54
N CYS A 183 -3.01 -8.06 14.66
CA CYS A 183 -2.62 -7.62 16.00
C CYS A 183 -1.15 -7.92 16.29
N ARG A 184 -0.71 -9.12 15.96
CA ARG A 184 0.67 -9.58 16.19
C ARG A 184 1.70 -8.77 15.39
N ARG A 185 1.43 -8.51 14.12
CA ARG A 185 2.40 -7.89 13.21
C ARG A 185 2.38 -6.38 13.26
N LEU A 186 1.20 -5.78 13.33
CA LEU A 186 1.02 -4.33 13.33
C LEU A 186 1.11 -3.71 14.74
N GLY A 187 1.07 -4.54 15.79
CA GLY A 187 1.06 -4.07 17.18
C GLY A 187 -0.23 -3.33 17.55
N VAL A 188 -1.34 -3.69 16.90
CA VAL A 188 -2.68 -3.17 17.23
C VAL A 188 -3.36 -4.09 18.25
N GLU A 189 -4.28 -3.54 19.03
CA GLU A 189 -5.03 -4.23 20.07
C GLU A 189 -6.46 -4.51 19.61
N LYS A 190 -6.93 -3.79 18.60
CA LYS A 190 -8.30 -3.85 18.10
C LYS A 190 -8.34 -3.70 16.58
N VAL A 191 -9.14 -4.56 15.94
CA VAL A 191 -9.47 -4.46 14.52
C VAL A 191 -10.96 -4.12 14.38
N LEU A 192 -11.25 -3.03 13.70
CA LEU A 192 -12.60 -2.60 13.35
C LEU A 192 -12.89 -3.00 11.90
N TRP A 193 -13.97 -3.74 11.71
CA TRP A 193 -14.37 -4.24 10.40
C TRP A 193 -15.52 -3.41 9.85
N LEU A 194 -15.32 -2.80 8.71
CA LEU A 194 -16.41 -2.27 7.90
C LEU A 194 -16.96 -3.41 7.02
N PRO A 195 -18.29 -3.48 6.81
CA PRO A 195 -18.84 -4.53 5.94
C PRO A 195 -18.27 -4.49 4.52
N ARG A 196 -18.08 -3.28 3.98
CA ARG A 196 -17.60 -3.03 2.62
C ARG A 196 -16.81 -1.72 2.53
N GLY A 197 -16.10 -1.51 1.41
CA GLY A 197 -15.49 -0.27 0.99
C GLY A 197 -16.29 0.44 -0.10
N ILE A 198 -15.62 0.97 -1.14
CA ILE A 198 -16.26 1.62 -2.28
C ILE A 198 -16.87 0.56 -3.21
N TYR A 199 -18.14 0.74 -3.58
CA TYR A 199 -18.86 -0.17 -4.46
C TYR A 199 -18.12 -0.39 -5.78
N ASN A 200 -17.96 -1.67 -6.14
CA ASN A 200 -17.32 -2.11 -7.38
C ASN A 200 -15.86 -1.65 -7.55
N ASP A 201 -15.15 -1.49 -6.43
CA ASP A 201 -13.71 -1.21 -6.42
C ASP A 201 -12.91 -2.45 -6.86
N GLU A 202 -11.92 -2.25 -7.74
CA GLU A 202 -11.11 -3.32 -8.34
C GLU A 202 -10.22 -4.06 -7.33
N THR A 203 -9.98 -3.46 -6.15
CA THR A 203 -9.16 -4.04 -5.08
C THR A 203 -9.95 -4.88 -4.08
N ASN A 204 -11.20 -5.22 -4.38
CA ASN A 204 -12.16 -5.82 -3.44
C ASN A 204 -12.50 -4.91 -2.26
N GLU A 205 -12.63 -3.62 -2.53
CA GLU A 205 -13.12 -2.63 -1.57
C GLU A 205 -12.12 -2.38 -0.42
N HIS A 206 -10.91 -1.93 -0.75
CA HIS A 206 -9.91 -1.47 0.23
C HIS A 206 -10.47 -0.42 1.19
N VAL A 207 -10.03 -0.46 2.46
CA VAL A 207 -10.51 0.47 3.47
C VAL A 207 -10.03 1.90 3.25
N ASP A 208 -8.84 2.11 2.69
CA ASP A 208 -8.25 3.42 2.46
C ASP A 208 -9.02 4.26 1.43
N ASN A 209 -9.81 3.61 0.57
CA ASN A 209 -10.70 4.28 -0.38
C ASN A 209 -11.98 4.84 0.27
N VAL A 210 -12.38 4.37 1.45
CA VAL A 210 -13.67 4.72 2.06
C VAL A 210 -13.53 5.36 3.43
N CYS A 211 -12.54 4.97 4.23
CA CYS A 211 -12.39 5.42 5.61
C CYS A 211 -10.92 5.61 5.99
N ALA A 212 -10.58 6.75 6.59
CA ALA A 212 -9.23 7.04 7.04
C ALA A 212 -9.21 7.69 8.43
N PHE A 213 -8.26 7.30 9.28
CA PHE A 213 -7.98 8.01 10.52
C PHE A 213 -7.33 9.37 10.24
N VAL A 214 -7.82 10.40 10.91
CA VAL A 214 -7.27 11.77 10.90
C VAL A 214 -6.76 12.20 12.28
N GLY A 215 -6.94 11.37 13.27
CA GLY A 215 -6.48 11.51 14.65
C GLY A 215 -6.81 10.24 15.42
N PRO A 216 -6.31 10.07 16.68
CA PRO A 216 -6.65 8.92 17.51
C PRO A 216 -8.16 8.79 17.67
N ALA A 217 -8.71 7.64 17.28
CA ALA A 217 -10.16 7.36 17.29
C ALA A 217 -11.03 8.36 16.50
N GLN A 218 -10.45 9.10 15.55
CA GLN A 218 -11.18 10.02 14.68
C GLN A 218 -10.98 9.62 13.22
N VAL A 219 -12.08 9.51 12.49
CA VAL A 219 -12.06 9.11 11.08
C VAL A 219 -12.79 10.12 10.20
N VAL A 220 -12.39 10.17 8.94
CA VAL A 220 -13.22 10.65 7.83
C VAL A 220 -13.76 9.44 7.09
N LEU A 221 -15.01 9.51 6.67
CA LEU A 221 -15.71 8.42 6.00
C LEU A 221 -16.39 8.98 4.76
N ALA A 222 -16.23 8.29 3.62
CA ALA A 222 -17.03 8.58 2.43
C ALA A 222 -18.51 8.28 2.73
N TRP A 223 -19.38 9.21 2.35
CA TRP A 223 -20.81 9.16 2.68
C TRP A 223 -21.68 9.58 1.51
N THR A 224 -22.85 8.97 1.37
CA THR A 224 -23.89 9.39 0.44
C THR A 224 -25.26 9.35 1.12
N ASP A 225 -26.11 10.35 0.85
CA ASP A 225 -27.51 10.37 1.26
C ASP A 225 -28.46 10.00 0.08
N ASP A 226 -27.90 9.71 -1.08
CA ASP A 226 -28.67 9.31 -2.26
C ASP A 226 -29.05 7.83 -2.18
N LEU A 227 -30.33 7.57 -1.93
CA LEU A 227 -30.90 6.22 -1.84
C LEU A 227 -30.78 5.40 -3.14
N SER A 228 -30.51 6.06 -4.27
CA SER A 228 -30.28 5.40 -5.56
C SER A 228 -28.83 5.06 -5.82
N ASP A 229 -27.90 5.58 -5.02
CA ASP A 229 -26.48 5.27 -5.10
C ASP A 229 -26.22 3.84 -4.65
N PRO A 230 -25.55 2.99 -5.44
CA PRO A 230 -25.16 1.64 -5.01
C PRO A 230 -24.32 1.60 -3.72
N GLN A 231 -23.64 2.70 -3.39
CA GLN A 231 -22.87 2.83 -2.15
C GLN A 231 -23.74 2.99 -0.90
N TYR A 232 -25.01 3.41 -1.06
CA TYR A 232 -25.93 3.66 0.07
C TYR A 232 -26.33 2.37 0.81
N ALA A 233 -26.37 1.22 0.13
CA ALA A 233 -26.91 -0.05 0.63
C ALA A 233 -25.99 -0.74 1.67
#